data_dd03c149d2f2c49a89381ff1ecc2009e
#
_entry.id   dd03c149d2f2c49a89381ff1ecc2009e
#
_cell.length_a   1.000
_cell.length_b   1.000
_cell.length_c   1.000
_cell.angle_alpha   90.00
_cell.angle_beta   90.00
_cell.angle_gamma   90.00
#
_symmetry.space_group_name_H-M   'P 1'
#
loop_
_entity.id
_entity.type
_entity.pdbx_description
1 polymer ?
#
loop_
_entity_poly.entity_id
_entity_poly.type
_entity_poly.pdbx_seq_one_letter_code
_entity_poly.pdbx_strand_id
1 'polypeptide(L)'
;MKQQAKKKAVAFYEGNAWVHRVKLLQPDGSVKYSKRGGFQSEEEAEASYYKYEKEFKKASRASQMLAKPNPDVDLRDYLLYWFEDVFSQRIENTTRMVCAYVLYDLILPNMQQNIKLRYANEEYFDSLLTIVSKTCESAGNKSREFLNMAMKEAVTQEYIRVNPIPATKPYPRKKPTIIILNKANVKKFLQAACNSGWYLEILLALFCGLRKGEIAGLKFGDFDVETRTIYIQRQITSNPVVSKGGSEIQSYEVIEKPPKTDNSYRRLRIPEAVVEEIKKRRTLVEANKLQYGEQYFDHDYISCQENGLPHSMAAMNGALTKLCARNGLPHITVHGLRHMYATILIEMKVPLIKISALLGHASVNTTFEYYCEVMDENEQIITFMNNTFVPEGGAVIC
;
A
#
# COMPACT_ATOMS: atom_id res chain seq x y z
N MET A 1 25.30 34.82 4.63
CA MET A 1 24.01 35.41 5.07
C MET A 1 23.06 35.37 3.86
N LYS A 2 22.11 34.42 3.83
CA LYS A 2 21.06 34.39 2.81
C LYS A 2 20.01 35.47 3.19
N GLN A 3 19.82 36.46 2.33
CA GLN A 3 18.74 37.42 2.48
C GLN A 3 17.40 36.66 2.42
N GLN A 4 16.68 36.62 3.54
CA GLN A 4 15.28 36.22 3.56
C GLN A 4 14.48 37.24 2.73
N ALA A 5 13.94 36.81 1.59
CA ALA A 5 12.99 37.61 0.84
C ALA A 5 11.81 37.97 1.77
N LYS A 6 11.56 39.23 2.01
CA LYS A 6 10.39 39.71 2.79
C LYS A 6 9.14 39.12 2.17
N LYS A 7 8.44 38.24 2.87
CA LYS A 7 7.10 37.78 2.48
C LYS A 7 6.21 39.01 2.37
N LYS A 8 5.56 39.18 1.21
CA LYS A 8 4.61 40.26 0.98
C LYS A 8 3.40 40.02 1.89
N ALA A 9 3.06 41.00 2.74
CA ALA A 9 1.89 40.88 3.62
C ALA A 9 0.62 40.64 2.79
N VAL A 10 -0.08 39.58 3.05
CA VAL A 10 -1.31 39.15 2.34
C VAL A 10 -2.58 39.48 3.13
N ALA A 11 -2.44 39.70 4.44
CA ALA A 11 -3.48 40.17 5.34
C ALA A 11 -3.19 41.59 5.82
N PHE A 12 -4.22 42.35 6.14
CA PHE A 12 -4.12 43.76 6.65
C PHE A 12 -5.24 44.01 7.64
N TYR A 13 -4.99 44.92 8.59
CA TYR A 13 -5.94 45.30 9.62
C TYR A 13 -6.84 46.44 9.15
N GLU A 14 -8.17 46.28 9.22
CA GLU A 14 -9.12 47.28 8.77
C GLU A 14 -10.45 47.14 9.55
N GLY A 15 -10.97 48.23 10.07
CA GLY A 15 -12.29 48.28 10.71
C GLY A 15 -12.41 47.33 11.93
N ASN A 16 -11.43 47.27 12.80
CA ASN A 16 -11.35 46.43 14.01
C ASN A 16 -11.20 44.92 13.77
N ALA A 17 -10.81 44.49 12.56
CA ALA A 17 -10.56 43.10 12.26
C ALA A 17 -9.45 42.91 11.22
N TRP A 18 -8.84 41.75 11.20
CA TRP A 18 -7.95 41.35 10.11
C TRP A 18 -8.75 40.94 8.89
N VAL A 19 -8.26 41.33 7.71
CA VAL A 19 -8.93 41.10 6.42
C VAL A 19 -7.91 40.73 5.36
N HIS A 20 -8.37 40.01 4.31
CA HIS A 20 -7.57 39.74 3.11
C HIS A 20 -8.44 39.83 1.85
N ARG A 21 -7.79 39.94 0.68
CA ARG A 21 -8.46 39.89 -0.62
C ARG A 21 -8.30 38.52 -1.25
N VAL A 22 -9.37 38.01 -1.86
CA VAL A 22 -9.40 36.71 -2.56
C VAL A 22 -9.78 36.91 -4.01
N LYS A 23 -9.28 36.02 -4.86
CA LYS A 23 -9.71 35.84 -6.24
C LYS A 23 -10.73 34.70 -6.30
N LEU A 24 -11.83 34.92 -6.95
CA LEU A 24 -12.87 33.91 -7.18
C LEU A 24 -13.06 33.75 -8.69
N LEU A 25 -12.98 32.52 -9.18
CA LEU A 25 -13.29 32.20 -10.57
C LEU A 25 -14.81 32.10 -10.71
N GLN A 26 -15.36 32.83 -11.69
CA GLN A 26 -16.79 32.82 -12.01
C GLN A 26 -17.06 31.66 -13.02
N PRO A 27 -18.32 31.22 -13.15
CA PRO A 27 -18.70 30.18 -14.11
C PRO A 27 -18.37 30.53 -15.58
N ASP A 28 -18.31 31.81 -15.93
CA ASP A 28 -17.94 32.31 -17.25
C ASP A 28 -16.42 32.41 -17.49
N GLY A 29 -15.61 31.97 -16.52
CA GLY A 29 -14.14 32.04 -16.56
C GLY A 29 -13.55 33.40 -16.14
N SER A 30 -14.37 34.41 -15.85
CA SER A 30 -13.89 35.70 -15.35
C SER A 30 -13.43 35.62 -13.89
N VAL A 31 -12.55 36.54 -13.49
CA VAL A 31 -12.01 36.60 -12.13
C VAL A 31 -12.65 37.74 -11.35
N LYS A 32 -13.36 37.42 -10.29
CA LYS A 32 -13.94 38.36 -9.35
C LYS A 32 -13.04 38.49 -8.11
N TYR A 33 -12.75 39.73 -7.74
CA TYR A 33 -12.06 40.03 -6.47
C TYR A 33 -13.09 40.21 -5.36
N SER A 34 -12.84 39.56 -4.21
CA SER A 34 -13.69 39.70 -3.03
C SER A 34 -12.82 39.93 -1.80
N LYS A 35 -13.38 40.57 -0.79
CA LYS A 35 -12.75 40.80 0.50
C LYS A 35 -13.32 39.84 1.53
N ARG A 36 -12.47 39.29 2.37
CA ARG A 36 -12.82 38.45 3.52
C ARG A 36 -12.27 39.13 4.77
N GLY A 37 -13.08 39.21 5.82
CA GLY A 37 -12.71 39.87 7.07
C GLY A 37 -13.42 39.22 8.27
N GLY A 38 -13.18 39.83 9.43
CA GLY A 38 -13.73 39.34 10.70
C GLY A 38 -12.77 38.37 11.43
N PHE A 39 -11.51 38.29 10.98
CA PHE A 39 -10.51 37.45 11.64
C PHE A 39 -9.94 38.16 12.87
N GLN A 40 -9.67 37.38 13.91
CA GLN A 40 -9.19 37.90 15.19
C GLN A 40 -7.67 38.11 15.20
N SER A 41 -6.92 37.36 14.33
CA SER A 41 -5.48 37.49 14.21
C SER A 41 -5.02 37.54 12.75
N GLU A 42 -3.78 38.05 12.53
CA GLU A 42 -3.12 38.07 11.24
C GLU A 42 -2.93 36.66 10.70
N GLU A 43 -2.52 35.72 11.56
CA GLU A 43 -2.28 34.34 11.23
C GLU A 43 -3.55 33.63 10.72
N GLU A 44 -4.70 33.90 11.34
CA GLU A 44 -5.99 33.36 10.91
C GLU A 44 -6.39 33.93 9.53
N ALA A 45 -6.19 35.20 9.30
CA ALA A 45 -6.42 35.86 8.02
C ALA A 45 -5.50 35.34 6.92
N GLU A 46 -4.20 35.14 7.22
CA GLU A 46 -3.25 34.55 6.29
C GLU A 46 -3.61 33.07 5.95
N ALA A 47 -3.96 32.26 6.93
CA ALA A 47 -4.39 30.89 6.71
C ALA A 47 -5.61 30.82 5.79
N SER A 48 -6.58 31.70 6.01
CA SER A 48 -7.75 31.86 5.15
C SER A 48 -7.35 32.30 3.74
N TYR A 49 -6.46 33.29 3.59
CA TYR A 49 -5.95 33.73 2.29
C TYR A 49 -5.35 32.57 1.48
N TYR A 50 -4.43 31.83 2.08
CA TYR A 50 -3.77 30.72 1.40
C TYR A 50 -4.74 29.60 1.02
N LYS A 51 -5.79 29.36 1.82
CA LYS A 51 -6.87 28.42 1.47
C LYS A 51 -7.58 28.86 0.20
N TYR A 52 -8.05 30.10 0.13
CA TYR A 52 -8.75 30.64 -1.05
C TYR A 52 -7.83 30.74 -2.28
N GLU A 53 -6.56 31.10 -2.10
CA GLU A 53 -5.60 31.14 -3.20
C GLU A 53 -5.40 29.73 -3.81
N LYS A 54 -5.32 28.71 -2.96
CA LYS A 54 -5.21 27.32 -3.40
C LYS A 54 -6.46 26.85 -4.16
N GLU A 55 -7.64 27.19 -3.66
CA GLU A 55 -8.92 26.89 -4.32
C GLU A 55 -9.04 27.62 -5.67
N PHE A 56 -8.66 28.88 -5.75
CA PHE A 56 -8.65 29.65 -7.00
C PHE A 56 -7.69 29.06 -8.02
N LYS A 57 -6.47 28.75 -7.64
CA LYS A 57 -5.47 28.12 -8.52
C LYS A 57 -5.98 26.77 -9.05
N LYS A 58 -6.65 25.98 -8.20
CA LYS A 58 -7.25 24.71 -8.61
C LYS A 58 -8.39 24.92 -9.61
N ALA A 59 -9.33 25.81 -9.32
CA ALA A 59 -10.48 26.11 -10.18
C ALA A 59 -10.04 26.69 -11.53
N SER A 60 -9.07 27.62 -11.51
CA SER A 60 -8.50 28.22 -12.72
C SER A 60 -7.81 27.20 -13.61
N ARG A 61 -7.04 26.28 -13.00
CA ARG A 61 -6.40 25.18 -13.73
C ARG A 61 -7.42 24.24 -14.37
N ALA A 62 -8.42 23.80 -13.60
CA ALA A 62 -9.48 22.96 -14.11
C ALA A 62 -10.25 23.60 -15.26
N SER A 63 -10.59 24.90 -15.16
CA SER A 63 -11.24 25.66 -16.21
C SER A 63 -10.40 25.75 -17.50
N GLN A 64 -9.10 25.99 -17.37
CA GLN A 64 -8.19 26.03 -18.53
C GLN A 64 -8.06 24.68 -19.22
N MET A 65 -8.09 23.57 -18.46
CA MET A 65 -7.95 22.21 -18.97
C MET A 65 -9.24 21.70 -19.63
N LEU A 66 -10.41 22.11 -19.14
CA LEU A 66 -11.71 21.70 -19.68
C LEU A 66 -12.09 22.41 -20.99
N ALA A 67 -11.49 23.55 -21.32
CA ALA A 67 -11.92 24.37 -22.45
C ALA A 67 -11.55 23.83 -23.84
N LYS A 68 -10.40 23.17 -24.02
CA LYS A 68 -9.91 22.33 -25.13
C LYS A 68 -8.52 21.79 -24.77
N PRO A 69 -8.10 20.61 -25.25
CA PRO A 69 -6.74 20.12 -25.04
C PRO A 69 -5.73 21.14 -25.56
N ASN A 70 -4.93 21.70 -24.64
CA ASN A 70 -3.90 22.69 -24.99
C ASN A 70 -2.50 22.06 -24.81
N PRO A 71 -1.78 21.72 -25.88
CA PRO A 71 -0.45 21.14 -25.79
C PRO A 71 0.60 22.14 -25.21
N ASP A 72 0.26 23.44 -25.16
CA ASP A 72 1.11 24.48 -24.54
C ASP A 72 0.94 24.61 -23.04
N VAL A 73 0.18 23.72 -22.40
CA VAL A 73 0.08 23.67 -20.94
C VAL A 73 1.43 23.27 -20.34
N ASP A 74 1.74 23.84 -19.17
CA ASP A 74 2.92 23.44 -18.42
C ASP A 74 2.76 21.98 -17.95
N LEU A 75 3.81 21.15 -18.13
CA LEU A 75 3.83 19.75 -17.68
C LEU A 75 3.48 19.63 -16.20
N ARG A 76 3.98 20.57 -15.37
CA ARG A 76 3.68 20.63 -13.94
C ARG A 76 2.18 20.80 -13.68
N ASP A 77 1.55 21.75 -14.39
CA ASP A 77 0.13 22.04 -14.23
C ASP A 77 -0.73 20.89 -14.73
N TYR A 78 -0.33 20.25 -15.84
CA TYR A 78 -0.99 19.05 -16.33
C TYR A 78 -0.93 17.91 -15.33
N LEU A 79 0.25 17.57 -14.77
CA LEU A 79 0.41 16.49 -13.80
C LEU A 79 -0.40 16.73 -12.52
N LEU A 80 -0.45 17.98 -12.05
CA LEU A 80 -1.25 18.34 -10.87
C LEU A 80 -2.75 18.22 -11.15
N TYR A 81 -3.23 18.71 -12.30
CA TYR A 81 -4.62 18.56 -12.73
C TYR A 81 -4.99 17.07 -12.89
N TRP A 82 -4.18 16.34 -13.66
CA TRP A 82 -4.46 14.92 -13.90
C TRP A 82 -4.52 14.13 -12.59
N PHE A 83 -3.57 14.34 -11.68
CA PHE A 83 -3.55 13.62 -10.42
C PHE A 83 -4.72 13.99 -9.52
N GLU A 84 -4.93 15.28 -9.25
CA GLU A 84 -5.91 15.73 -8.25
C GLU A 84 -7.35 15.67 -8.75
N ASP A 85 -7.60 15.98 -10.02
CA ASP A 85 -8.95 16.16 -10.52
C ASP A 85 -9.45 14.98 -11.37
N VAL A 86 -8.55 14.13 -11.89
CA VAL A 86 -8.90 12.99 -12.75
C VAL A 86 -8.55 11.66 -12.08
N PHE A 87 -7.28 11.42 -11.79
CA PHE A 87 -6.79 10.11 -11.39
C PHE A 87 -7.13 9.78 -9.93
N SER A 88 -6.96 10.71 -9.01
CA SER A 88 -7.19 10.46 -7.58
C SER A 88 -8.64 10.10 -7.24
N GLN A 89 -9.59 10.47 -8.11
CA GLN A 89 -11.01 10.11 -7.94
C GLN A 89 -11.32 8.65 -8.28
N ARG A 90 -10.41 7.98 -9.00
CA ARG A 90 -10.60 6.62 -9.55
C ARG A 90 -9.85 5.56 -8.75
N ILE A 91 -9.08 5.95 -7.74
CA ILE A 91 -8.17 5.06 -7.00
C ILE A 91 -8.45 5.07 -5.49
N GLU A 92 -8.10 3.97 -4.83
CA GLU A 92 -8.17 3.89 -3.38
C GLU A 92 -7.13 4.80 -2.69
N ASN A 93 -7.43 5.26 -1.47
CA ASN A 93 -6.56 6.15 -0.69
C ASN A 93 -5.15 5.59 -0.45
N THR A 94 -5.01 4.27 -0.29
CA THR A 94 -3.69 3.62 -0.19
C THR A 94 -2.83 3.81 -1.44
N THR A 95 -3.43 3.69 -2.62
CA THR A 95 -2.77 3.96 -3.90
C THR A 95 -2.52 5.45 -4.07
N ARG A 96 -3.51 6.29 -3.70
CA ARG A 96 -3.40 7.75 -3.73
C ARG A 96 -2.22 8.26 -2.89
N MET A 97 -2.01 7.70 -1.69
CA MET A 97 -0.86 8.04 -0.84
C MET A 97 0.47 7.80 -1.57
N VAL A 98 0.64 6.64 -2.18
CA VAL A 98 1.87 6.31 -2.91
C VAL A 98 2.06 7.24 -4.11
N CYS A 99 1.00 7.49 -4.88
CA CYS A 99 1.05 8.38 -6.04
C CYS A 99 1.26 9.84 -5.65
N ALA A 100 0.68 10.29 -4.53
CA ALA A 100 0.92 11.63 -3.98
C ALA A 100 2.39 11.81 -3.61
N TYR A 101 2.99 10.85 -2.89
CA TYR A 101 4.42 10.87 -2.58
C TYR A 101 5.27 10.92 -3.86
N VAL A 102 4.95 10.09 -4.86
CA VAL A 102 5.67 10.08 -6.14
C VAL A 102 5.57 11.45 -6.83
N LEU A 103 4.40 12.04 -6.86
CA LEU A 103 4.21 13.34 -7.52
C LEU A 103 4.85 14.49 -6.73
N TYR A 104 4.47 14.65 -5.45
CA TYR A 104 4.81 15.85 -4.68
C TYR A 104 6.24 15.84 -4.12
N ASP A 105 6.76 14.68 -3.74
CA ASP A 105 8.07 14.57 -3.10
C ASP A 105 9.18 14.10 -4.07
N LEU A 106 8.84 13.34 -5.12
CA LEU A 106 9.84 12.85 -6.05
C LEU A 106 9.86 13.60 -7.38
N ILE A 107 8.72 13.79 -8.04
CA ILE A 107 8.67 14.35 -9.39
C ILE A 107 8.74 15.88 -9.36
N LEU A 108 7.77 16.53 -8.72
CA LEU A 108 7.64 18.00 -8.78
C LEU A 108 8.87 18.79 -8.28
N PRO A 109 9.60 18.35 -7.23
CA PRO A 109 10.80 19.05 -6.78
C PRO A 109 11.98 18.98 -7.76
N ASN A 110 12.00 17.91 -8.59
CA ASN A 110 13.10 17.64 -9.52
C ASN A 110 12.78 18.01 -10.97
N MET A 111 11.57 18.52 -11.23
CA MET A 111 11.17 18.97 -12.56
C MET A 111 11.80 20.31 -12.92
N GLN A 112 12.17 20.44 -14.20
CA GLN A 112 12.52 21.72 -14.79
C GLN A 112 11.28 22.64 -14.77
N GLN A 113 11.46 23.91 -14.42
CA GLN A 113 10.39 24.90 -14.43
C GLN A 113 9.98 25.27 -15.85
N ASN A 114 8.69 25.58 -16.04
CA ASN A 114 8.11 26.11 -17.28
C ASN A 114 8.29 25.25 -18.54
N ILE A 115 8.47 23.94 -18.38
CA ILE A 115 8.46 23.03 -19.53
C ILE A 115 7.03 22.77 -20.00
N LYS A 116 6.78 22.96 -21.29
CA LYS A 116 5.48 22.65 -21.89
C LYS A 116 5.32 21.16 -22.13
N LEU A 117 4.11 20.64 -21.92
CA LEU A 117 3.79 19.22 -22.05
C LEU A 117 4.26 18.65 -23.41
N ARG A 118 4.07 19.39 -24.51
CA ARG A 118 4.48 18.99 -25.86
C ARG A 118 5.99 18.85 -26.07
N TYR A 119 6.80 19.51 -25.23
CA TYR A 119 8.27 19.48 -25.32
C TYR A 119 8.90 18.47 -24.34
N ALA A 120 8.10 17.86 -23.47
CA ALA A 120 8.56 16.82 -22.56
C ALA A 120 8.76 15.50 -23.32
N ASN A 121 9.92 15.35 -23.94
CA ASN A 121 10.31 14.20 -24.74
C ASN A 121 10.99 13.11 -23.89
N GLU A 122 11.41 12.03 -24.52
CA GLU A 122 12.13 10.91 -23.91
C GLU A 122 13.36 11.38 -23.12
N GLU A 123 14.21 12.21 -23.71
CA GLU A 123 15.45 12.73 -23.10
C GLU A 123 15.16 13.50 -21.78
N TYR A 124 14.12 14.33 -21.79
CA TYR A 124 13.69 15.05 -20.61
C TYR A 124 13.27 14.09 -19.49
N PHE A 125 12.42 13.10 -19.81
CA PHE A 125 11.96 12.14 -18.82
C PHE A 125 13.06 11.21 -18.32
N ASP A 126 14.00 10.80 -19.17
CA ASP A 126 15.18 10.03 -18.74
C ASP A 126 16.05 10.82 -17.75
N SER A 127 16.28 12.10 -18.02
CA SER A 127 17.00 12.98 -17.12
C SER A 127 16.29 13.13 -15.76
N LEU A 128 15.00 13.40 -15.78
CA LEU A 128 14.18 13.51 -14.57
C LEU A 128 14.19 12.20 -13.76
N LEU A 129 13.93 11.08 -14.41
CA LEU A 129 13.89 9.76 -13.77
C LEU A 129 15.26 9.36 -13.22
N THR A 130 16.35 9.74 -13.88
CA THR A 130 17.71 9.50 -13.39
C THR A 130 17.97 10.26 -12.08
N ILE A 131 17.49 11.51 -11.96
CA ILE A 131 17.60 12.29 -10.72
C ILE A 131 16.76 11.63 -9.61
N VAL A 132 15.51 11.31 -9.91
CA VAL A 132 14.57 10.71 -8.95
C VAL A 132 15.05 9.34 -8.45
N SER A 133 15.64 8.52 -9.33
CA SER A 133 16.13 7.18 -8.99
C SER A 133 17.22 7.17 -7.92
N LYS A 134 17.93 8.29 -7.74
CA LYS A 134 18.96 8.45 -6.69
C LYS A 134 18.39 8.56 -5.29
N THR A 135 17.10 8.86 -5.13
CA THR A 135 16.44 9.00 -3.82
C THR A 135 16.27 7.67 -3.11
N CYS A 136 15.80 6.64 -3.82
CA CYS A 136 15.73 5.26 -3.33
C CYS A 136 15.58 4.28 -4.49
N GLU A 137 15.89 3.00 -4.25
CA GLU A 137 15.88 1.94 -5.29
C GLU A 137 14.58 1.84 -6.10
N SER A 138 13.43 2.04 -5.45
CA SER A 138 12.12 1.90 -6.09
C SER A 138 11.59 3.20 -6.68
N ALA A 139 12.24 4.35 -6.42
CA ALA A 139 11.74 5.67 -6.82
C ALA A 139 11.66 5.80 -8.35
N GLY A 140 12.72 5.40 -9.07
CA GLY A 140 12.75 5.45 -10.53
C GLY A 140 11.62 4.65 -11.17
N ASN A 141 11.40 3.40 -10.73
CA ASN A 141 10.32 2.55 -11.25
C ASN A 141 8.94 3.13 -10.97
N LYS A 142 8.67 3.52 -9.72
CA LYS A 142 7.38 4.08 -9.34
C LYS A 142 7.08 5.38 -10.06
N SER A 143 8.08 6.25 -10.20
CA SER A 143 7.92 7.51 -10.93
C SER A 143 7.70 7.28 -12.43
N ARG A 144 8.40 6.30 -13.03
CA ARG A 144 8.19 5.91 -14.41
C ARG A 144 6.78 5.34 -14.65
N GLU A 145 6.29 4.49 -13.75
CA GLU A 145 4.91 3.96 -13.80
C GLU A 145 3.87 5.07 -13.69
N PHE A 146 4.05 5.99 -12.74
CA PHE A 146 3.17 7.14 -12.53
C PHE A 146 3.14 8.05 -13.76
N LEU A 147 4.30 8.45 -14.30
CA LEU A 147 4.40 9.27 -15.49
C LEU A 147 3.81 8.56 -16.72
N ASN A 148 4.00 7.24 -16.84
CA ASN A 148 3.40 6.48 -17.93
C ASN A 148 1.87 6.51 -17.89
N MET A 149 1.25 6.41 -16.71
CA MET A 149 -0.20 6.56 -16.56
C MET A 149 -0.66 7.97 -16.94
N ALA A 150 0.05 9.00 -16.47
CA ALA A 150 -0.28 10.39 -16.79
C ALA A 150 -0.16 10.68 -18.29
N MET A 151 0.94 10.24 -18.93
CA MET A 151 1.17 10.47 -20.36
C MET A 151 0.24 9.65 -21.24
N LYS A 152 -0.17 8.44 -20.84
CA LYS A 152 -1.24 7.69 -21.53
C LYS A 152 -2.56 8.46 -21.54
N GLU A 153 -2.94 9.03 -20.39
CA GLU A 153 -4.16 9.86 -20.32
C GLU A 153 -4.01 11.13 -21.18
N ALA A 154 -2.81 11.76 -21.20
CA ALA A 154 -2.54 12.90 -22.07
C ALA A 154 -2.71 12.60 -23.56
N VAL A 155 -2.35 11.39 -23.99
CA VAL A 155 -2.59 10.92 -25.37
C VAL A 155 -4.09 10.70 -25.58
N THR A 156 -4.78 10.04 -24.67
CA THR A 156 -6.23 9.76 -24.76
C THR A 156 -7.05 11.05 -24.82
N GLN A 157 -6.61 12.09 -24.10
CA GLN A 157 -7.25 13.40 -24.06
C GLN A 157 -6.70 14.37 -25.13
N GLU A 158 -5.92 13.88 -26.09
CA GLU A 158 -5.35 14.64 -27.22
C GLU A 158 -4.45 15.83 -26.86
N TYR A 159 -3.88 15.88 -25.66
CA TYR A 159 -2.86 16.87 -25.30
C TYR A 159 -1.53 16.63 -26.02
N ILE A 160 -1.16 15.38 -26.23
CA ILE A 160 0.04 14.95 -26.96
C ILE A 160 -0.31 13.79 -27.89
N ARG A 161 0.48 13.63 -28.96
CA ARG A 161 0.25 12.56 -29.96
C ARG A 161 0.81 11.20 -29.54
N VAL A 162 1.91 11.18 -28.80
CA VAL A 162 2.65 9.96 -28.45
C VAL A 162 3.10 10.06 -27.01
N ASN A 163 2.99 8.95 -26.28
CA ASN A 163 3.52 8.83 -24.93
C ASN A 163 5.04 8.59 -24.99
N PRO A 164 5.88 9.48 -24.45
CA PRO A 164 7.35 9.33 -24.51
C PRO A 164 7.91 8.32 -23.49
N ILE A 165 7.15 7.94 -22.45
CA ILE A 165 7.63 7.15 -21.33
C ILE A 165 8.07 5.72 -21.73
N PRO A 166 7.38 4.97 -22.62
CA PRO A 166 7.82 3.65 -23.03
C PRO A 166 9.25 3.62 -23.61
N ALA A 167 9.69 4.70 -24.27
CA ALA A 167 11.05 4.82 -24.84
C ALA A 167 12.12 5.07 -23.77
N THR A 168 11.76 5.61 -22.60
CA THR A 168 12.70 5.87 -21.49
C THR A 168 13.32 4.58 -20.93
N LYS A 169 14.51 4.69 -20.33
CA LYS A 169 15.24 3.55 -19.74
C LYS A 169 14.42 2.86 -18.65
N PRO A 170 14.28 1.53 -18.68
CA PRO A 170 13.67 0.79 -17.60
C PRO A 170 14.59 0.75 -16.38
N TYR A 171 14.01 0.79 -15.18
CA TYR A 171 14.75 0.58 -13.93
C TYR A 171 14.57 -0.86 -13.48
N PRO A 172 15.65 -1.60 -13.16
CA PRO A 172 15.55 -2.97 -12.69
C PRO A 172 14.78 -3.02 -11.37
N ARG A 173 13.83 -3.96 -11.27
CA ARG A 173 13.17 -4.26 -9.99
C ARG A 173 14.01 -5.27 -9.25
N LYS A 174 14.55 -4.91 -8.08
CA LYS A 174 15.13 -5.91 -7.19
C LYS A 174 14.01 -6.78 -6.65
N LYS A 175 14.14 -8.09 -6.82
CA LYS A 175 13.25 -9.04 -6.15
C LYS A 175 13.50 -8.94 -4.64
N PRO A 176 12.46 -8.84 -3.81
CA PRO A 176 12.63 -8.87 -2.37
C PRO A 176 13.20 -10.23 -1.95
N THR A 177 14.23 -10.24 -1.12
CA THR A 177 14.75 -11.48 -0.54
C THR A 177 13.72 -12.02 0.46
N ILE A 178 13.14 -13.18 0.15
CA ILE A 178 12.21 -13.85 1.06
C ILE A 178 13.03 -14.59 2.11
N ILE A 179 12.86 -14.22 3.37
CA ILE A 179 13.50 -14.92 4.48
C ILE A 179 12.63 -16.11 4.86
N ILE A 180 13.14 -17.31 4.62
CA ILE A 180 12.54 -18.58 5.03
C ILE A 180 13.32 -19.13 6.22
N LEU A 181 12.62 -19.40 7.32
CA LEU A 181 13.23 -20.02 8.49
C LEU A 181 13.43 -21.52 8.21
N ASN A 182 14.61 -22.03 8.50
CA ASN A 182 14.82 -23.48 8.49
C ASN A 182 14.02 -24.16 9.64
N LYS A 183 13.88 -25.49 9.58
CA LYS A 183 13.08 -26.26 10.54
C LYS A 183 13.45 -26.00 12.02
N ALA A 184 14.73 -25.82 12.31
CA ALA A 184 15.21 -25.55 13.67
C ALA A 184 14.77 -24.15 14.15
N ASN A 185 14.89 -23.14 13.29
CA ASN A 185 14.45 -21.78 13.56
C ASN A 185 12.92 -21.68 13.65
N VAL A 186 12.15 -22.45 12.86
CA VAL A 186 10.69 -22.52 12.99
C VAL A 186 10.31 -23.03 14.39
N LYS A 187 10.93 -24.12 14.84
CA LYS A 187 10.66 -24.68 16.17
C LYS A 187 10.96 -23.65 17.27
N LYS A 188 12.14 -23.02 17.22
CA LYS A 188 12.56 -21.98 18.15
C LYS A 188 11.60 -20.77 18.11
N PHE A 189 11.17 -20.35 16.91
CA PHE A 189 10.23 -19.27 16.71
C PHE A 189 8.86 -19.58 17.34
N LEU A 190 8.30 -20.77 17.10
CA LEU A 190 7.02 -21.17 17.69
C LEU A 190 7.09 -21.30 19.22
N GLN A 191 8.20 -21.81 19.77
CA GLN A 191 8.43 -21.84 21.22
C GLN A 191 8.48 -20.43 21.81
N ALA A 192 9.14 -19.50 21.15
CA ALA A 192 9.19 -18.11 21.59
C ALA A 192 7.82 -17.40 21.45
N ALA A 193 7.03 -17.78 20.44
CA ALA A 193 5.74 -17.18 20.13
C ALA A 193 4.62 -17.65 21.06
N CYS A 194 4.68 -18.88 21.62
CA CYS A 194 3.58 -19.48 22.38
C CYS A 194 3.17 -18.68 23.61
N ASN A 195 4.07 -17.91 24.19
CA ASN A 195 3.81 -17.00 25.33
C ASN A 195 3.52 -15.55 24.90
N SER A 196 3.40 -15.28 23.59
CA SER A 196 3.06 -13.95 23.10
C SER A 196 1.56 -13.80 22.92
N GLY A 197 1.03 -12.59 23.19
CA GLY A 197 -0.38 -12.29 22.89
C GLY A 197 -0.76 -12.41 21.41
N TRP A 198 0.24 -12.65 20.52
CA TRP A 198 0.09 -12.77 19.06
C TRP A 198 0.21 -14.21 18.54
N TYR A 199 0.18 -15.20 19.43
CA TYR A 199 0.43 -16.59 19.05
C TYR A 199 -0.62 -17.10 18.04
N LEU A 200 -1.89 -16.80 18.26
CA LEU A 200 -2.97 -17.19 17.34
C LEU A 200 -2.78 -16.59 15.94
N GLU A 201 -2.46 -15.31 15.85
CA GLU A 201 -2.25 -14.61 14.59
C GLU A 201 -1.05 -15.18 13.82
N ILE A 202 0.01 -15.57 14.56
CA ILE A 202 1.18 -16.27 14.02
C ILE A 202 0.79 -17.61 13.43
N LEU A 203 -0.02 -18.40 14.15
CA LEU A 203 -0.50 -19.70 13.66
C LEU A 203 -1.39 -19.55 12.44
N LEU A 204 -2.29 -18.56 12.41
CA LEU A 204 -3.13 -18.24 11.24
C LEU A 204 -2.30 -17.87 10.02
N ALA A 205 -1.21 -17.11 10.20
CA ALA A 205 -0.31 -16.78 9.09
C ALA A 205 0.50 -17.98 8.62
N LEU A 206 1.09 -18.78 9.56
CA LEU A 206 2.03 -19.84 9.26
C LEU A 206 1.35 -21.16 8.83
N PHE A 207 0.21 -21.53 9.43
CA PHE A 207 -0.46 -22.80 9.16
C PHE A 207 -1.72 -22.70 8.30
N CYS A 208 -2.23 -21.46 8.10
CA CYS A 208 -3.40 -21.25 7.23
C CYS A 208 -3.07 -20.28 6.06
N GLY A 209 -1.88 -19.69 6.04
CA GLY A 209 -1.42 -18.80 4.99
C GLY A 209 -2.25 -17.52 4.84
N LEU A 210 -2.87 -17.03 5.91
CA LEU A 210 -3.71 -15.83 5.86
C LEU A 210 -2.87 -14.57 5.66
N ARG A 211 -3.43 -13.61 4.90
CA ARG A 211 -2.87 -12.26 4.81
C ARG A 211 -3.13 -11.49 6.10
N LYS A 212 -2.26 -10.52 6.41
CA LYS A 212 -2.39 -9.67 7.61
C LYS A 212 -3.79 -9.04 7.73
N GLY A 213 -4.34 -8.51 6.64
CA GLY A 213 -5.68 -7.93 6.63
C GLY A 213 -6.80 -8.96 6.82
N GLU A 214 -6.63 -10.18 6.32
CA GLU A 214 -7.56 -11.29 6.52
C GLU A 214 -7.58 -11.73 7.99
N ILE A 215 -6.40 -11.85 8.63
CA ILE A 215 -6.28 -12.16 10.06
C ILE A 215 -6.98 -11.10 10.90
N ALA A 216 -6.72 -9.81 10.62
CA ALA A 216 -7.33 -8.71 11.36
C ALA A 216 -8.86 -8.64 11.17
N GLY A 217 -9.38 -9.07 10.01
CA GLY A 217 -10.80 -9.06 9.70
C GLY A 217 -11.56 -10.34 10.07
N LEU A 218 -10.88 -11.37 10.58
CA LEU A 218 -11.50 -12.65 10.92
C LEU A 218 -12.38 -12.49 12.18
N LYS A 219 -13.62 -12.97 12.09
CA LYS A 219 -14.60 -12.94 13.18
C LYS A 219 -14.87 -14.33 13.74
N PHE A 220 -15.35 -14.43 14.98
CA PHE A 220 -15.74 -15.70 15.55
C PHE A 220 -16.89 -16.38 14.78
N GLY A 221 -17.79 -15.58 14.17
CA GLY A 221 -18.84 -16.08 13.28
C GLY A 221 -18.34 -16.68 11.97
N ASP A 222 -17.06 -16.49 11.60
CA ASP A 222 -16.45 -17.10 10.43
C ASP A 222 -15.84 -18.49 10.72
N PHE A 223 -15.85 -18.91 11.98
CA PHE A 223 -15.26 -20.16 12.43
C PHE A 223 -16.32 -21.19 12.75
N ASP A 224 -16.33 -22.26 11.99
CA ASP A 224 -17.14 -23.46 12.24
C ASP A 224 -16.29 -24.48 13.03
N VAL A 225 -16.70 -24.70 14.29
CA VAL A 225 -15.99 -25.60 15.23
C VAL A 225 -16.13 -27.05 14.84
N GLU A 226 -17.30 -27.46 14.32
CA GLU A 226 -17.60 -28.87 14.00
C GLU A 226 -16.80 -29.34 12.80
N THR A 227 -16.76 -28.53 11.74
CA THR A 227 -16.01 -28.83 10.53
C THR A 227 -14.56 -28.40 10.59
N ARG A 228 -14.15 -27.65 11.64
CA ARG A 228 -12.82 -27.02 11.80
C ARG A 228 -12.48 -26.15 10.60
N THR A 229 -13.42 -25.35 10.16
CA THR A 229 -13.28 -24.54 8.95
C THR A 229 -13.39 -23.07 9.29
N ILE A 230 -12.50 -22.26 8.71
CA ILE A 230 -12.63 -20.80 8.71
C ILE A 230 -13.05 -20.32 7.33
N TYR A 231 -13.84 -19.25 7.32
CA TYR A 231 -14.35 -18.61 6.12
C TYR A 231 -13.76 -17.24 5.95
N ILE A 232 -12.93 -17.05 4.90
CA ILE A 232 -12.28 -15.78 4.60
C ILE A 232 -13.20 -15.00 3.68
N GLN A 233 -13.82 -13.92 4.18
CA GLN A 233 -14.80 -13.13 3.45
C GLN A 233 -14.63 -11.62 3.64
N ARG A 234 -13.64 -11.18 4.44
CA ARG A 234 -13.31 -9.77 4.65
C ARG A 234 -11.85 -9.56 4.99
N GLN A 235 -11.45 -8.32 4.94
CA GLN A 235 -10.14 -7.87 5.41
C GLN A 235 -10.25 -6.50 6.09
N ILE A 236 -9.40 -6.25 7.06
CA ILE A 236 -9.18 -4.91 7.60
C ILE A 236 -7.98 -4.29 6.91
N THR A 237 -8.10 -3.02 6.55
CA THR A 237 -7.01 -2.22 6.00
C THR A 237 -6.88 -0.90 6.77
N SER A 238 -5.67 -0.39 6.87
CA SER A 238 -5.43 0.99 7.30
C SER A 238 -5.52 1.88 6.07
N ASN A 239 -6.47 2.80 6.08
CA ASN A 239 -6.73 3.71 4.98
C ASN A 239 -6.13 5.08 5.31
N PRO A 240 -5.00 5.48 4.70
CA PRO A 240 -4.41 6.78 4.96
C PRO A 240 -5.26 7.89 4.34
N VAL A 241 -5.53 8.92 5.12
CA VAL A 241 -6.14 10.17 4.65
C VAL A 241 -5.01 11.13 4.32
N VAL A 242 -4.81 11.39 3.05
CA VAL A 242 -3.72 12.22 2.54
C VAL A 242 -4.18 13.67 2.38
N SER A 243 -3.32 14.63 2.71
CA SER A 243 -3.57 16.04 2.52
C SER A 243 -3.91 16.36 1.06
N LYS A 244 -4.86 17.26 0.84
CA LYS A 244 -5.18 17.74 -0.49
C LYS A 244 -4.05 18.62 -1.02
N GLY A 245 -3.49 18.27 -2.19
CA GLY A 245 -2.37 18.97 -2.80
C GLY A 245 -1.04 18.74 -2.07
N GLY A 246 -0.82 17.55 -1.53
CA GLY A 246 0.43 17.11 -0.90
C GLY A 246 0.41 15.61 -0.67
N SER A 247 1.49 15.09 -0.09
CA SER A 247 1.68 13.67 0.26
C SER A 247 1.55 13.41 1.77
N GLU A 248 1.35 14.45 2.57
CA GLU A 248 1.28 14.34 4.03
C GLU A 248 0.05 13.55 4.47
N ILE A 249 0.27 12.57 5.35
CA ILE A 249 -0.79 11.76 5.94
C ILE A 249 -1.36 12.52 7.13
N GLN A 250 -2.62 12.90 7.05
CA GLN A 250 -3.34 13.60 8.12
C GLN A 250 -3.85 12.66 9.20
N SER A 251 -4.32 11.49 8.81
CA SER A 251 -4.87 10.48 9.72
C SER A 251 -4.87 9.09 9.06
N TYR A 252 -5.18 8.08 9.86
CA TYR A 252 -5.45 6.72 9.38
C TYR A 252 -6.85 6.30 9.83
N GLU A 253 -7.61 5.74 8.90
CA GLU A 253 -8.89 5.12 9.16
C GLU A 253 -8.74 3.60 9.07
N VAL A 254 -9.27 2.89 10.05
CA VAL A 254 -9.36 1.43 10.01
C VAL A 254 -10.68 1.07 9.32
N ILE A 255 -10.59 0.40 8.17
CA ILE A 255 -11.75 0.08 7.34
C ILE A 255 -11.84 -1.42 7.13
N GLU A 256 -13.01 -1.99 7.43
CA GLU A 256 -13.39 -3.33 7.01
C GLU A 256 -13.82 -3.29 5.53
N LYS A 257 -13.24 -4.16 4.71
CA LYS A 257 -13.54 -4.26 3.27
C LYS A 257 -13.74 -5.72 2.86
N PRO A 258 -14.50 -5.98 1.81
CA PRO A 258 -14.45 -7.27 1.13
C PRO A 258 -13.04 -7.53 0.58
N PRO A 259 -12.68 -8.79 0.32
CA PRO A 259 -11.45 -9.13 -0.37
C PRO A 259 -11.37 -8.46 -1.76
N LYS A 260 -10.14 -8.18 -2.23
CA LYS A 260 -9.93 -7.48 -3.51
C LYS A 260 -10.35 -8.28 -4.75
N THR A 261 -10.39 -9.60 -4.66
CA THR A 261 -10.68 -10.50 -5.78
C THR A 261 -11.57 -11.65 -5.32
N ASP A 262 -12.38 -12.20 -6.22
CA ASP A 262 -13.27 -13.33 -5.94
C ASP A 262 -12.50 -14.55 -5.43
N ASN A 263 -11.31 -14.81 -5.94
CA ASN A 263 -10.44 -15.90 -5.49
C ASN A 263 -9.97 -15.77 -4.04
N SER A 264 -10.12 -14.60 -3.44
CA SER A 264 -9.78 -14.39 -2.03
C SER A 264 -10.87 -14.88 -1.08
N TYR A 265 -12.12 -15.05 -1.56
CA TYR A 265 -13.18 -15.73 -0.82
C TYR A 265 -12.89 -17.22 -0.81
N ARG A 266 -12.66 -17.79 0.37
CA ARG A 266 -12.32 -19.21 0.48
C ARG A 266 -12.64 -19.77 1.84
N ARG A 267 -12.86 -21.10 1.87
CA ARG A 267 -12.98 -21.89 3.09
C ARG A 267 -11.67 -22.66 3.29
N LEU A 268 -11.15 -22.62 4.51
CA LEU A 268 -9.92 -23.31 4.87
C LEU A 268 -10.20 -24.22 6.06
N ARG A 269 -9.93 -25.51 5.89
CA ARG A 269 -9.86 -26.44 7.02
C ARG A 269 -8.56 -26.16 7.79
N ILE A 270 -8.67 -25.98 9.10
CA ILE A 270 -7.56 -25.54 9.94
C ILE A 270 -7.06 -26.66 10.87
N PRO A 271 -5.77 -26.68 11.23
CA PRO A 271 -5.21 -27.63 12.16
C PRO A 271 -5.79 -27.49 13.57
N GLU A 272 -5.83 -28.60 14.34
CA GLU A 272 -6.33 -28.62 15.71
C GLU A 272 -5.67 -27.57 16.61
N ALA A 273 -4.36 -27.37 16.48
CA ALA A 273 -3.65 -26.35 17.26
C ALA A 273 -4.22 -24.93 17.06
N VAL A 274 -4.70 -24.60 15.86
CA VAL A 274 -5.34 -23.30 15.57
C VAL A 274 -6.74 -23.25 16.19
N VAL A 275 -7.48 -24.37 16.13
CA VAL A 275 -8.82 -24.50 16.75
C VAL A 275 -8.74 -24.23 18.24
N GLU A 276 -7.80 -24.85 18.94
CA GLU A 276 -7.62 -24.68 20.38
C GLU A 276 -7.25 -23.23 20.75
N GLU A 277 -6.40 -22.59 19.97
CA GLU A 277 -6.06 -21.19 20.20
C GLU A 277 -7.24 -20.24 19.92
N ILE A 278 -8.10 -20.53 18.95
CA ILE A 278 -9.35 -19.76 18.73
C ILE A 278 -10.28 -19.91 19.92
N LYS A 279 -10.43 -21.13 20.49
CA LYS A 279 -11.24 -21.36 21.69
C LYS A 279 -10.70 -20.57 22.90
N LYS A 280 -9.38 -20.61 23.15
CA LYS A 280 -8.72 -19.82 24.20
C LYS A 280 -8.94 -18.32 24.00
N ARG A 281 -8.80 -17.84 22.77
CA ARG A 281 -9.06 -16.44 22.44
C ARG A 281 -10.50 -16.04 22.71
N ARG A 282 -11.47 -16.90 22.41
CA ARG A 282 -12.88 -16.65 22.72
C ARG A 282 -13.09 -16.45 24.22
N THR A 283 -12.53 -17.34 25.06
CA THR A 283 -12.62 -17.21 26.52
C THR A 283 -12.00 -15.89 27.01
N LEU A 284 -10.85 -15.48 26.44
CA LEU A 284 -10.21 -14.21 26.79
C LEU A 284 -11.08 -13.01 26.37
N VAL A 285 -11.67 -13.04 25.19
CA VAL A 285 -12.53 -11.98 24.70
C VAL A 285 -13.79 -11.83 25.57
N GLU A 286 -14.41 -12.94 25.97
CA GLU A 286 -15.57 -12.90 26.89
C GLU A 286 -15.20 -12.33 28.27
N ALA A 287 -14.02 -12.65 28.80
CA ALA A 287 -13.51 -12.06 30.04
C ALA A 287 -13.28 -10.54 29.88
N ASN A 288 -12.71 -10.11 28.77
CA ASN A 288 -12.52 -8.70 28.46
C ASN A 288 -13.85 -7.95 28.32
N LYS A 289 -14.88 -8.54 27.68
CA LYS A 289 -16.24 -7.96 27.61
C LYS A 289 -16.80 -7.69 29.01
N LEU A 290 -16.63 -8.63 29.94
CA LEU A 290 -17.07 -8.45 31.33
C LEU A 290 -16.28 -7.36 32.05
N GLN A 291 -14.95 -7.27 31.79
CA GLN A 291 -14.07 -6.27 32.42
C GLN A 291 -14.35 -4.85 31.94
N TYR A 292 -14.52 -4.66 30.64
CA TYR A 292 -14.73 -3.34 30.03
C TYR A 292 -16.20 -2.89 30.03
N GLY A 293 -17.17 -3.80 30.19
CA GLY A 293 -18.60 -3.50 30.21
C GLY A 293 -19.04 -2.66 29.01
N GLU A 294 -19.68 -1.53 29.26
CA GLU A 294 -20.19 -0.61 28.23
C GLU A 294 -19.06 0.03 27.36
N GLN A 295 -17.82 -0.02 27.81
CA GLN A 295 -16.67 0.51 27.07
C GLN A 295 -16.06 -0.52 26.09
N TYR A 296 -16.63 -1.72 26.02
CA TYR A 296 -16.20 -2.75 25.07
C TYR A 296 -16.83 -2.54 23.69
N PHE A 297 -16.01 -2.53 22.65
CA PHE A 297 -16.44 -2.43 21.26
C PHE A 297 -16.64 -3.84 20.68
N ASP A 298 -17.85 -4.36 20.73
CA ASP A 298 -18.17 -5.71 20.26
C ASP A 298 -18.36 -5.76 18.74
N HIS A 299 -17.28 -6.06 18.02
CA HIS A 299 -17.26 -6.26 16.57
C HIS A 299 -17.05 -7.73 16.16
N ASP A 300 -17.07 -8.65 17.14
CA ASP A 300 -16.87 -10.09 16.95
C ASP A 300 -15.50 -10.49 16.38
N TYR A 301 -14.47 -9.61 16.38
CA TYR A 301 -13.15 -9.93 15.88
C TYR A 301 -12.40 -10.94 16.76
N ILE A 302 -11.76 -11.93 16.10
CA ILE A 302 -10.86 -12.88 16.77
C ILE A 302 -9.54 -12.17 17.16
N SER A 303 -9.04 -11.27 16.30
CA SER A 303 -7.82 -10.49 16.54
C SER A 303 -8.17 -9.05 16.88
N CYS A 304 -8.33 -8.77 18.18
CA CYS A 304 -8.70 -7.46 18.69
C CYS A 304 -7.87 -7.08 19.93
N GLN A 305 -7.89 -5.80 20.27
CA GLN A 305 -7.37 -5.26 21.53
C GLN A 305 -8.26 -5.70 22.71
N GLU A 306 -7.82 -5.47 23.92
CA GLU A 306 -8.56 -5.83 25.13
C GLU A 306 -9.96 -5.16 25.20
N ASN A 307 -10.08 -3.95 24.67
CA ASN A 307 -11.36 -3.23 24.57
C ASN A 307 -12.21 -3.59 23.34
N GLY A 308 -11.83 -4.60 22.55
CA GLY A 308 -12.57 -5.08 21.37
C GLY A 308 -12.28 -4.36 20.06
N LEU A 309 -11.55 -3.24 20.06
CA LEU A 309 -11.16 -2.56 18.83
C LEU A 309 -10.14 -3.39 18.02
N PRO A 310 -10.16 -3.32 16.69
CA PRO A 310 -9.17 -3.99 15.87
C PRO A 310 -7.77 -3.46 16.17
N HIS A 311 -6.78 -4.34 16.06
CA HIS A 311 -5.39 -3.93 16.15
C HIS A 311 -4.97 -3.05 14.97
N SER A 312 -4.02 -2.13 15.20
CA SER A 312 -3.41 -1.39 14.10
C SER A 312 -2.71 -2.35 13.13
N MET A 313 -2.73 -2.03 11.83
CA MET A 313 -2.09 -2.88 10.81
C MET A 313 -0.56 -3.00 10.97
N ALA A 314 0.06 -2.13 11.76
CA ALA A 314 1.49 -2.19 12.08
C ALA A 314 1.79 -3.07 13.30
N ALA A 315 0.85 -3.24 14.24
CA ALA A 315 1.05 -3.86 15.53
C ALA A 315 1.62 -5.29 15.45
N MET A 316 1.03 -6.13 14.60
CA MET A 316 1.47 -7.51 14.44
C MET A 316 2.91 -7.63 13.90
N ASN A 317 3.28 -6.84 12.88
CA ASN A 317 4.66 -6.85 12.39
C ASN A 317 5.63 -6.28 13.43
N GLY A 318 5.23 -5.25 14.18
CA GLY A 318 6.02 -4.72 15.30
C GLY A 318 6.26 -5.76 16.40
N ALA A 319 5.24 -6.57 16.72
CA ALA A 319 5.37 -7.67 17.67
C ALA A 319 6.33 -8.76 17.17
N LEU A 320 6.20 -9.16 15.89
CA LEU A 320 7.12 -10.12 15.25
C LEU A 320 8.56 -9.62 15.24
N THR A 321 8.79 -8.35 14.92
CA THR A 321 10.13 -7.74 14.97
C THR A 321 10.75 -7.87 16.37
N LYS A 322 9.98 -7.51 17.41
CA LYS A 322 10.45 -7.62 18.81
C LYS A 322 10.69 -9.07 19.23
N LEU A 323 9.79 -9.99 18.82
CA LEU A 323 9.92 -11.42 19.11
C LEU A 323 11.22 -12.00 18.50
N CYS A 324 11.45 -11.74 17.22
CA CYS A 324 12.65 -12.21 16.52
C CYS A 324 13.93 -11.64 17.13
N ALA A 325 13.97 -10.32 17.39
CA ALA A 325 15.14 -9.66 17.99
C ALA A 325 15.49 -10.23 19.37
N ARG A 326 14.48 -10.44 20.24
CA ARG A 326 14.70 -10.97 21.61
C ARG A 326 15.21 -12.42 21.61
N ASN A 327 14.94 -13.18 20.55
CA ASN A 327 15.29 -14.59 20.46
C ASN A 327 16.45 -14.88 19.50
N GLY A 328 17.12 -13.86 18.96
CA GLY A 328 18.21 -14.03 18.01
C GLY A 328 17.77 -14.78 16.73
N LEU A 329 16.57 -14.49 16.25
CA LEU A 329 16.00 -15.05 15.05
C LEU A 329 16.05 -14.03 13.89
N PRO A 330 16.16 -14.48 12.63
CA PRO A 330 16.02 -13.58 11.49
C PRO A 330 14.68 -12.84 11.53
N HIS A 331 14.69 -11.57 11.10
CA HIS A 331 13.46 -10.77 11.05
C HIS A 331 12.46 -11.38 10.07
N ILE A 332 11.27 -11.69 10.56
CA ILE A 332 10.17 -12.20 9.74
C ILE A 332 8.93 -11.31 9.87
N THR A 333 8.16 -11.20 8.80
CA THR A 333 6.89 -10.49 8.76
C THR A 333 5.73 -11.46 8.65
N VAL A 334 4.49 -10.99 8.87
CA VAL A 334 3.27 -11.79 8.61
C VAL A 334 3.26 -12.33 7.18
N HIS A 335 3.71 -11.51 6.23
CA HIS A 335 3.80 -11.94 4.83
C HIS A 335 4.88 -13.01 4.64
N GLY A 336 6.01 -12.90 5.34
CA GLY A 336 7.04 -13.94 5.39
C GLY A 336 6.53 -15.27 5.97
N LEU A 337 5.69 -15.24 7.03
CA LEU A 337 5.06 -16.45 7.56
C LEU A 337 4.12 -17.12 6.54
N ARG A 338 3.34 -16.32 5.81
CA ARG A 338 2.51 -16.82 4.71
C ARG A 338 3.36 -17.38 3.55
N HIS A 339 4.51 -16.79 3.23
CA HIS A 339 5.46 -17.35 2.28
C HIS A 339 5.99 -18.71 2.75
N MET A 340 6.32 -18.83 4.04
CA MET A 340 6.73 -20.11 4.62
C MET A 340 5.64 -21.17 4.49
N TYR A 341 4.36 -20.82 4.69
CA TYR A 341 3.25 -21.75 4.44
C TYR A 341 3.24 -22.23 2.98
N ALA A 342 3.41 -21.32 2.01
CA ALA A 342 3.49 -21.68 0.60
C ALA A 342 4.68 -22.62 0.33
N THR A 343 5.86 -22.31 0.87
CA THR A 343 7.08 -23.13 0.75
C THR A 343 6.88 -24.54 1.31
N ILE A 344 6.28 -24.65 2.51
CA ILE A 344 6.00 -25.97 3.12
C ILE A 344 5.08 -26.80 2.22
N LEU A 345 4.03 -26.19 1.64
CA LEU A 345 3.15 -26.90 0.72
C LEU A 345 3.84 -27.33 -0.58
N ILE A 346 4.77 -26.52 -1.09
CA ILE A 346 5.61 -26.83 -2.25
C ILE A 346 6.52 -28.02 -1.93
N GLU A 347 7.22 -27.98 -0.80
CA GLU A 347 8.06 -29.11 -0.33
C GLU A 347 7.27 -30.41 -0.14
N MET A 348 6.00 -30.29 0.29
CA MET A 348 5.06 -31.42 0.38
C MET A 348 4.51 -31.86 -0.99
N LYS A 349 4.99 -31.27 -2.10
CA LYS A 349 4.55 -31.57 -3.48
C LYS A 349 3.05 -31.38 -3.72
N VAL A 350 2.42 -30.43 -3.00
CA VAL A 350 1.03 -30.05 -3.25
C VAL A 350 0.94 -29.34 -4.60
N PRO A 351 0.00 -29.69 -5.48
CA PRO A 351 -0.14 -29.05 -6.79
C PRO A 351 -0.29 -27.54 -6.68
N LEU A 352 0.43 -26.76 -7.51
CA LEU A 352 0.45 -25.27 -7.47
C LEU A 352 -0.94 -24.64 -7.56
N ILE A 353 -1.84 -25.23 -8.33
CA ILE A 353 -3.24 -24.80 -8.43
C ILE A 353 -3.94 -24.87 -7.06
N LYS A 354 -3.71 -25.95 -6.28
CA LYS A 354 -4.27 -26.08 -4.93
C LYS A 354 -3.64 -25.08 -3.96
N ILE A 355 -2.32 -24.87 -4.04
CA ILE A 355 -1.62 -23.88 -3.23
C ILE A 355 -2.18 -22.48 -3.54
N SER A 356 -2.34 -22.13 -4.82
CA SER A 356 -2.92 -20.87 -5.26
C SER A 356 -4.33 -20.65 -4.69
N ALA A 357 -5.17 -21.69 -4.73
CA ALA A 357 -6.52 -21.64 -4.15
C ALA A 357 -6.52 -21.47 -2.63
N LEU A 358 -5.67 -22.21 -1.91
CA LEU A 358 -5.52 -22.10 -0.44
C LEU A 358 -5.05 -20.71 -0.03
N LEU A 359 -4.14 -20.11 -0.80
CA LEU A 359 -3.64 -18.76 -0.56
C LEU A 359 -4.63 -17.68 -1.04
N GLY A 360 -5.56 -17.98 -1.92
CA GLY A 360 -6.45 -16.97 -2.52
C GLY A 360 -5.66 -16.00 -3.41
N HIS A 361 -4.80 -16.51 -4.30
CA HIS A 361 -4.12 -15.72 -5.30
C HIS A 361 -5.04 -15.47 -6.50
N ALA A 362 -5.01 -14.25 -7.05
CA ALA A 362 -5.79 -13.92 -8.26
C ALA A 362 -5.29 -14.68 -9.50
N SER A 363 -4.00 -15.06 -9.53
CA SER A 363 -3.36 -15.80 -10.60
C SER A 363 -2.42 -16.88 -10.04
N VAL A 364 -2.39 -18.04 -10.68
CA VAL A 364 -1.43 -19.12 -10.38
C VAL A 364 0.01 -18.66 -10.62
N ASN A 365 0.23 -17.71 -11.53
CA ASN A 365 1.56 -17.14 -11.79
C ASN A 365 2.21 -16.55 -10.54
N THR A 366 1.42 -15.93 -9.65
CA THR A 366 1.93 -15.45 -8.36
C THR A 366 2.50 -16.59 -7.51
N THR A 367 1.84 -17.75 -7.51
CA THR A 367 2.33 -18.94 -6.80
C THR A 367 3.54 -19.56 -7.50
N PHE A 368 3.57 -19.52 -8.84
CA PHE A 368 4.67 -20.00 -9.64
C PHE A 368 5.95 -19.18 -9.43
N GLU A 369 5.87 -17.87 -9.31
CA GLU A 369 7.02 -17.01 -8.97
C GLU A 369 7.68 -17.45 -7.65
N TYR A 370 6.89 -17.79 -6.62
CA TYR A 370 7.41 -18.36 -5.36
C TYR A 370 8.02 -19.74 -5.55
N TYR A 371 7.40 -20.57 -6.40
CA TYR A 371 7.92 -21.92 -6.69
C TYR A 371 9.33 -21.83 -7.29
N CYS A 372 9.55 -20.97 -8.27
CA CYS A 372 10.87 -20.75 -8.90
C CYS A 372 11.93 -20.23 -7.92
N GLU A 373 11.54 -19.51 -6.87
CA GLU A 373 12.48 -19.03 -5.83
C GLU A 373 12.87 -20.10 -4.80
N VAL A 374 12.00 -21.10 -4.59
CA VAL A 374 12.19 -22.16 -3.57
C VAL A 374 12.89 -23.39 -4.12
N MET A 375 12.67 -23.69 -5.42
CA MET A 375 13.24 -24.85 -6.09
C MET A 375 14.57 -24.48 -6.73
N ASP A 376 15.67 -24.93 -6.17
CA ASP A 376 16.95 -24.98 -6.86
C ASP A 376 16.84 -26.11 -7.90
N GLU A 377 16.36 -25.73 -9.12
CA GLU A 377 15.75 -26.63 -10.10
C GLU A 377 16.67 -27.76 -10.58
N ASN A 378 17.97 -27.54 -10.61
CA ASN A 378 18.88 -28.48 -11.22
C ASN A 378 19.24 -29.69 -10.33
N GLU A 379 19.50 -29.50 -9.05
CA GLU A 379 19.92 -30.62 -8.20
C GLU A 379 18.80 -31.62 -7.92
N GLN A 380 17.58 -31.18 -7.75
CA GLN A 380 16.45 -32.10 -7.48
C GLN A 380 16.02 -32.85 -8.72
N ILE A 381 16.02 -32.24 -9.90
CA ILE A 381 15.74 -32.93 -11.18
C ILE A 381 16.82 -33.92 -11.48
N ILE A 382 18.09 -33.57 -11.30
CA ILE A 382 19.24 -34.47 -11.50
C ILE A 382 19.18 -35.61 -10.49
N THR A 383 18.89 -35.33 -9.22
CA THR A 383 18.73 -36.40 -8.19
C THR A 383 17.55 -37.31 -8.50
N PHE A 384 16.41 -36.75 -8.93
CA PHE A 384 15.27 -37.56 -9.38
C PHE A 384 15.59 -38.44 -10.58
N MET A 385 16.24 -37.86 -11.59
CA MET A 385 16.67 -38.62 -12.77
C MET A 385 17.69 -39.71 -12.44
N ASN A 386 18.68 -39.41 -11.61
CA ASN A 386 19.66 -40.38 -11.15
C ASN A 386 18.98 -41.55 -10.38
N ASN A 387 18.05 -41.24 -9.48
CA ASN A 387 17.35 -42.25 -8.70
C ASN A 387 16.32 -43.06 -9.51
N THR A 388 15.81 -42.49 -10.59
CA THR A 388 14.75 -43.15 -11.39
C THR A 388 15.31 -43.88 -12.61
N PHE A 389 16.37 -43.39 -13.21
CA PHE A 389 16.87 -43.89 -14.51
C PHE A 389 18.29 -44.46 -14.46
N VAL A 390 19.02 -44.32 -13.36
CA VAL A 390 20.35 -44.95 -13.18
C VAL A 390 20.23 -46.05 -12.13
N PRO A 391 20.32 -47.34 -12.51
CA PRO A 391 20.31 -48.44 -11.55
C PRO A 391 21.54 -48.35 -10.62
N GLU A 392 21.39 -48.83 -9.37
CA GLU A 392 22.50 -49.03 -8.46
C GLU A 392 23.53 -49.97 -9.11
N GLY A 393 24.58 -49.39 -9.74
CA GLY A 393 25.60 -50.18 -10.46
C GLY A 393 26.20 -49.50 -11.69
N GLY A 394 25.74 -48.28 -12.04
CA GLY A 394 26.48 -47.40 -12.98
C GLY A 394 26.41 -47.75 -14.48
N ALA A 395 25.45 -48.58 -14.92
CA ALA A 395 25.23 -48.80 -16.34
C ALA A 395 24.02 -48.01 -16.85
N VAL A 396 24.28 -47.07 -17.78
CA VAL A 396 23.20 -46.39 -18.51
C VAL A 396 22.49 -47.41 -19.38
N ILE A 397 21.17 -47.54 -19.19
CA ILE A 397 20.33 -48.36 -20.08
C ILE A 397 20.17 -47.55 -21.38
N CYS A 398 20.79 -48.03 -22.47
CA CYS A 398 20.51 -47.59 -23.82
C CYS A 398 19.20 -48.18 -24.32
#